data_ee42e768831e21f25c9b1878477cec00
#
_entry.id   ee42e768831e21f25c9b1878477cec00
#
_cell.length_a   1.000
_cell.length_b   1.000
_cell.length_c   1.000
_cell.angle_alpha   90.00
_cell.angle_beta   90.00
_cell.angle_gamma   90.00
#
_symmetry.space_group_name_H-M   'P 1'
#
loop_
_entity.id
_entity.type
_entity.pdbx_description
1 polymer ?
#
loop_
_entity_poly.entity_id
_entity_poly.type
_entity_poly.pdbx_seq_one_letter_code
_entity_poly.pdbx_strand_id
1 'polypeptide(L)'
;HESSLQTLTQTKVNQLLSNTKNFFEKSMQDDFLNQLEDEGETNALEVAKFIYDFEEKISQVNFILISNSILSRSIKSLLVSKDDYFFGLPTFIEVWDIKRFYDNEKTTSVSESIVIEFDKPLPTLSATLDNAKYHSFLCVIPGKILAELYLKYGARLLEANVRSFLQFRTNVNKGIRNTLKNDPDMFFAYNNGITVTASSCEKDINGNIKSLSNLQIVNGGQTTAALFHAMKNNFDLDGVFVQTKLSILDDLDNEEIVPNISKYSNQQNKINDSDFFSNHPFHRNMEAKSRRIVAPVKTGEIRSTKWFYERSRGQYQTEIGKLSVGQRKLFQQENPKTQLITKTDLSKTAVIFFGHPNRAVQGLNIAFMYFAKNIQKDWEVNENLFNDMFYKKLIAQQIMFASCRKLAMESVKGNIIQPITAYSLFMLNEISNSSQYSLPFLDVWERQKISTSMEKQLLKIIDYIIDFFDTQTIGVEGRSILSFSKSVGCLQMLESIIKELDKEEFLLANYKRSLRPIEDEIDSKKKAVKNEIIANEMELTIKFMKLNWDQAIQFAKEHPDFYEKDISLLSVFPKFLLGGREASPKQLAAINRILLRLKEEGLDI
;
A
#
# COMPACT_ATOMS: atom_id res chain seq x y z
N HIS A 1 10.27 19.90 -25.27
CA HIS A 1 9.11 20.39 -26.01
C HIS A 1 7.89 20.28 -25.12
N GLU A 2 7.52 21.38 -24.44
CA GLU A 2 6.20 21.57 -23.84
C GLU A 2 5.17 21.77 -24.96
N SER A 3 4.78 20.70 -25.62
CA SER A 3 3.53 20.69 -26.36
C SER A 3 2.43 20.80 -25.30
N SER A 4 1.63 21.87 -25.35
CA SER A 4 0.51 22.10 -24.45
C SER A 4 -0.37 20.84 -24.40
N LEU A 5 -0.40 20.15 -23.27
CA LEU A 5 -1.25 18.98 -23.05
C LEU A 5 -2.71 19.39 -23.30
N GLN A 6 -3.39 18.68 -24.18
CA GLN A 6 -4.79 18.94 -24.48
C GLN A 6 -5.66 18.67 -23.25
N THR A 7 -6.73 19.43 -23.11
CA THR A 7 -7.70 19.21 -22.02
C THR A 7 -8.83 18.30 -22.50
N LEU A 8 -9.05 17.21 -21.79
CA LEU A 8 -10.17 16.31 -22.02
C LEU A 8 -11.46 16.95 -21.46
N THR A 9 -12.31 17.44 -22.33
CA THR A 9 -13.55 18.14 -21.96
C THR A 9 -14.70 17.17 -21.68
N GLN A 10 -15.73 17.63 -20.95
CA GLN A 10 -16.95 16.86 -20.67
C GLN A 10 -17.60 16.35 -21.95
N THR A 11 -17.70 17.18 -22.99
CA THR A 11 -18.30 16.82 -24.28
C THR A 11 -17.55 15.65 -24.92
N LYS A 12 -16.22 15.70 -24.93
CA LYS A 12 -15.39 14.64 -25.52
C LYS A 12 -15.51 13.33 -24.72
N VAL A 13 -15.50 13.41 -23.40
CA VAL A 13 -15.73 12.24 -22.53
C VAL A 13 -17.08 11.61 -22.78
N ASN A 14 -18.15 12.42 -22.82
CA ASN A 14 -19.50 11.93 -23.07
C ASN A 14 -19.61 11.29 -24.46
N GLN A 15 -18.97 11.86 -25.48
CA GLN A 15 -18.95 11.30 -26.83
C GLN A 15 -18.27 9.92 -26.86
N LEU A 16 -17.10 9.79 -26.21
CA LEU A 16 -16.36 8.52 -26.16
C LEU A 16 -17.17 7.44 -25.41
N LEU A 17 -17.77 7.81 -24.27
CA LEU A 17 -18.62 6.90 -23.51
C LEU A 17 -19.85 6.47 -24.30
N SER A 18 -20.51 7.40 -25.02
CA SER A 18 -21.65 7.08 -25.88
C SER A 18 -21.27 6.12 -26.99
N ASN A 19 -20.12 6.33 -27.65
CA ASN A 19 -19.64 5.43 -28.70
C ASN A 19 -19.39 4.01 -28.16
N THR A 20 -18.75 3.91 -26.99
CA THR A 20 -18.45 2.61 -26.39
C THR A 20 -19.73 1.88 -25.94
N LYS A 21 -20.71 2.63 -25.40
CA LYS A 21 -22.03 2.08 -25.07
C LYS A 21 -22.75 1.56 -26.30
N ASN A 22 -22.82 2.37 -27.36
CA ASN A 22 -23.46 1.98 -28.60
C ASN A 22 -22.80 0.75 -29.22
N PHE A 23 -21.47 0.62 -29.12
CA PHE A 23 -20.77 -0.57 -29.58
C PHE A 23 -21.20 -1.80 -28.76
N PHE A 24 -21.20 -1.71 -27.44
CA PHE A 24 -21.63 -2.80 -26.57
C PHE A 24 -23.09 -3.23 -26.85
N GLU A 25 -24.01 -2.26 -26.98
CA GLU A 25 -25.43 -2.52 -27.28
C GLU A 25 -25.60 -3.22 -28.64
N LYS A 26 -24.89 -2.75 -29.67
CA LYS A 26 -24.93 -3.35 -30.99
C LYS A 26 -24.30 -4.74 -31.03
N SER A 27 -23.27 -4.98 -30.22
CA SER A 27 -22.61 -6.29 -30.14
C SER A 27 -23.51 -7.42 -29.66
N MET A 28 -24.68 -7.11 -29.09
CA MET A 28 -25.70 -8.07 -28.73
C MET A 28 -26.71 -8.36 -29.87
N GLN A 29 -26.43 -7.87 -31.09
CA GLN A 29 -27.33 -8.02 -32.25
C GLN A 29 -26.61 -8.75 -33.39
N ASP A 30 -27.24 -9.81 -33.90
CA ASP A 30 -26.69 -10.62 -35.01
C ASP A 30 -26.34 -9.79 -36.24
N ASP A 31 -27.20 -8.83 -36.60
CA ASP A 31 -27.02 -7.97 -37.78
C ASP A 31 -25.72 -7.16 -37.69
N PHE A 32 -25.32 -6.74 -36.49
CA PHE A 32 -24.11 -5.99 -36.30
C PHE A 32 -22.84 -6.86 -36.43
N LEU A 33 -22.91 -8.11 -35.98
CA LEU A 33 -21.79 -9.05 -36.17
C LEU A 33 -21.55 -9.33 -37.66
N ASN A 34 -22.65 -9.55 -38.42
CA ASN A 34 -22.56 -9.74 -39.87
C ASN A 34 -22.02 -8.49 -40.57
N GLN A 35 -22.45 -7.29 -40.16
CA GLN A 35 -21.93 -6.03 -40.70
C GLN A 35 -20.41 -5.89 -40.48
N LEU A 36 -19.90 -6.18 -39.28
CA LEU A 36 -18.46 -6.11 -38.97
C LEU A 36 -17.65 -7.14 -39.75
N GLU A 37 -18.23 -8.30 -40.05
CA GLU A 37 -17.61 -9.34 -40.88
C GLU A 37 -17.52 -8.89 -42.35
N ASP A 38 -18.58 -8.31 -42.88
CA ASP A 38 -18.65 -7.79 -44.26
C ASP A 38 -17.71 -6.58 -44.45
N GLU A 39 -17.56 -5.72 -43.45
CA GLU A 39 -16.66 -4.56 -43.44
C GLU A 39 -15.18 -4.95 -43.25
N GLY A 40 -14.89 -6.20 -42.84
CA GLY A 40 -13.52 -6.71 -42.61
C GLY A 40 -12.88 -6.18 -41.31
N GLU A 41 -13.69 -5.68 -40.38
CA GLU A 41 -13.27 -5.11 -39.08
C GLU A 41 -12.95 -6.22 -38.07
N THR A 42 -11.91 -7.00 -38.33
CA THR A 42 -11.57 -8.23 -37.59
C THR A 42 -11.46 -8.04 -36.08
N ASN A 43 -10.79 -6.96 -35.61
CA ASN A 43 -10.60 -6.72 -34.17
C ASN A 43 -11.92 -6.32 -33.48
N ALA A 44 -12.75 -5.52 -34.14
CA ALA A 44 -14.04 -5.12 -33.62
C ALA A 44 -15.01 -6.32 -33.59
N LEU A 45 -14.97 -7.16 -34.62
CA LEU A 45 -15.76 -8.39 -34.70
C LEU A 45 -15.41 -9.38 -33.59
N GLU A 46 -14.13 -9.58 -33.30
CA GLU A 46 -13.67 -10.47 -32.23
C GLU A 46 -14.21 -10.03 -30.85
N VAL A 47 -14.13 -8.73 -30.55
CA VAL A 47 -14.67 -8.16 -29.32
C VAL A 47 -16.21 -8.26 -29.28
N ALA A 48 -16.87 -7.97 -30.39
CA ALA A 48 -18.33 -8.04 -30.49
C ALA A 48 -18.84 -9.48 -30.33
N LYS A 49 -18.22 -10.47 -30.98
CA LYS A 49 -18.51 -11.90 -30.80
C LYS A 49 -18.31 -12.34 -29.36
N PHE A 50 -17.23 -11.88 -28.70
CA PHE A 50 -17.01 -12.19 -27.29
C PHE A 50 -18.14 -11.65 -26.39
N ILE A 51 -18.59 -10.41 -26.62
CA ILE A 51 -19.72 -9.83 -25.87
C ILE A 51 -20.98 -10.65 -26.11
N TYR A 52 -21.28 -11.00 -27.36
CA TYR A 52 -22.45 -11.79 -27.75
C TYR A 52 -22.46 -13.18 -27.11
N ASP A 53 -21.35 -13.93 -27.22
CA ASP A 53 -21.23 -15.31 -26.73
C ASP A 53 -21.33 -15.41 -25.20
N PHE A 54 -21.00 -14.33 -24.49
CA PHE A 54 -20.98 -14.30 -23.02
C PHE A 54 -22.03 -13.39 -22.41
N GLU A 55 -23.03 -12.90 -23.17
CA GLU A 55 -24.05 -11.97 -22.69
C GLU A 55 -24.67 -12.38 -21.35
N GLU A 56 -25.12 -13.62 -21.22
CA GLU A 56 -25.75 -14.13 -19.99
C GLU A 56 -24.76 -14.26 -18.81
N LYS A 57 -23.45 -14.27 -19.06
CA LYS A 57 -22.40 -14.41 -18.05
C LYS A 57 -21.80 -13.09 -17.63
N ILE A 58 -22.11 -11.98 -18.33
CA ILE A 58 -21.66 -10.66 -17.97
C ILE A 58 -22.36 -10.22 -16.70
N SER A 59 -21.62 -10.03 -15.62
CA SER A 59 -22.16 -9.60 -14.32
C SER A 59 -21.97 -8.13 -14.03
N GLN A 60 -21.13 -7.44 -14.83
CA GLN A 60 -20.74 -6.04 -14.60
C GLN A 60 -20.11 -5.46 -15.88
N VAL A 61 -20.30 -4.16 -16.11
CA VAL A 61 -19.67 -3.43 -17.21
C VAL A 61 -18.81 -2.29 -16.64
N ASN A 62 -17.54 -2.25 -17.04
CA ASN A 62 -16.61 -1.18 -16.65
C ASN A 62 -16.19 -0.40 -17.89
N PHE A 63 -16.53 0.88 -17.94
CA PHE A 63 -16.05 1.79 -18.99
C PHE A 63 -14.74 2.45 -18.54
N ILE A 64 -13.63 2.07 -19.19
CA ILE A 64 -12.31 2.63 -18.91
C ILE A 64 -11.92 3.54 -20.06
N LEU A 65 -11.84 4.85 -19.78
CA LEU A 65 -11.38 5.85 -20.75
C LEU A 65 -9.91 6.18 -20.50
N ILE A 66 -9.07 5.90 -21.48
CA ILE A 66 -7.63 6.17 -21.43
C ILE A 66 -7.33 7.34 -22.36
N SER A 67 -6.61 8.37 -21.87
CA SER A 67 -6.28 9.56 -22.65
C SER A 67 -4.90 10.11 -22.30
N ASN A 68 -4.17 10.59 -23.33
CA ASN A 68 -2.94 11.38 -23.17
C ASN A 68 -3.20 12.85 -22.84
N SER A 69 -4.45 13.25 -22.64
CA SER A 69 -4.88 14.60 -22.28
C SER A 69 -5.07 14.70 -20.76
N ILE A 70 -5.20 15.92 -20.23
CA ILE A 70 -5.53 16.16 -18.81
C ILE A 70 -7.04 16.34 -18.67
N LEU A 71 -7.66 15.64 -17.74
CA LEU A 71 -9.10 15.77 -17.45
C LEU A 71 -9.42 17.20 -16.98
N SER A 72 -10.40 17.82 -17.59
CA SER A 72 -10.84 19.18 -17.21
C SER A 72 -11.30 19.24 -15.77
N ARG A 73 -10.84 20.24 -15.03
CA ARG A 73 -11.24 20.49 -13.64
C ARG A 73 -12.73 20.87 -13.48
N SER A 74 -13.38 21.27 -14.57
CA SER A 74 -14.80 21.61 -14.59
C SER A 74 -15.71 20.40 -14.57
N ILE A 75 -15.18 19.23 -14.92
CA ILE A 75 -15.96 17.98 -14.92
C ILE A 75 -16.22 17.55 -13.47
N LYS A 76 -17.49 17.55 -13.05
CA LYS A 76 -17.89 17.22 -11.67
C LYS A 76 -18.48 15.82 -11.52
N SER A 77 -19.12 15.29 -12.57
CA SER A 77 -19.72 13.94 -12.57
C SER A 77 -19.75 13.30 -13.95
N LEU A 78 -19.57 12.01 -14.02
CA LEU A 78 -19.80 11.18 -15.19
C LEU A 78 -20.87 10.15 -14.80
N LEU A 79 -22.02 10.22 -15.46
CA LEU A 79 -23.12 9.31 -15.19
C LEU A 79 -23.30 8.39 -16.40
N VAL A 80 -23.40 7.10 -16.14
CA VAL A 80 -23.76 6.12 -17.17
C VAL A 80 -25.26 6.17 -17.42
N SER A 81 -26.02 6.20 -16.34
CA SER A 81 -27.48 6.35 -16.30
C SER A 81 -27.87 6.95 -14.95
N LYS A 82 -29.15 7.29 -14.75
CA LYS A 82 -29.64 7.78 -13.45
C LYS A 82 -29.47 6.76 -12.32
N ASP A 83 -29.37 5.46 -12.64
CA ASP A 83 -29.39 4.36 -11.68
C ASP A 83 -28.08 3.55 -11.61
N ASP A 84 -26.98 3.98 -12.29
CA ASP A 84 -25.71 3.26 -12.44
C ASP A 84 -25.81 1.84 -13.00
N TYR A 85 -26.83 1.62 -13.77
CA TYR A 85 -27.05 0.37 -14.48
C TYR A 85 -27.06 0.61 -15.99
N PHE A 86 -26.37 -0.26 -16.71
CA PHE A 86 -26.38 -0.32 -18.15
C PHE A 86 -26.81 -1.73 -18.55
N PHE A 87 -27.90 -1.87 -19.26
CA PHE A 87 -28.53 -3.17 -19.54
C PHE A 87 -28.89 -3.99 -18.27
N GLY A 88 -29.28 -3.31 -17.19
CA GLY A 88 -29.55 -3.97 -15.92
C GLY A 88 -28.29 -4.46 -15.18
N LEU A 89 -27.10 -4.21 -15.72
CA LEU A 89 -25.82 -4.60 -15.14
C LEU A 89 -25.20 -3.45 -14.35
N PRO A 90 -24.60 -3.70 -13.18
CA PRO A 90 -23.81 -2.70 -12.45
C PRO A 90 -22.73 -2.13 -13.35
N THR A 91 -22.61 -0.80 -13.39
CA THR A 91 -21.71 -0.13 -14.33
C THR A 91 -20.84 0.90 -13.64
N PHE A 92 -19.56 0.91 -14.00
CA PHE A 92 -18.57 1.85 -13.48
C PHE A 92 -17.88 2.58 -14.62
N ILE A 93 -17.54 3.86 -14.38
CA ILE A 93 -16.75 4.64 -15.32
C ILE A 93 -15.44 5.03 -14.64
N GLU A 94 -14.36 4.77 -15.32
CA GLU A 94 -13.03 5.12 -14.88
C GLU A 94 -12.29 5.92 -15.96
N VAL A 95 -11.68 7.04 -15.57
CA VAL A 95 -10.89 7.86 -16.51
C VAL A 95 -9.43 7.84 -16.10
N TRP A 96 -8.59 7.41 -17.03
CA TRP A 96 -7.13 7.41 -16.92
C TRP A 96 -6.57 8.50 -17.84
N ASP A 97 -6.36 9.69 -17.30
CA ASP A 97 -5.69 10.78 -17.96
C ASP A 97 -4.15 10.68 -17.83
N ILE A 98 -3.42 11.47 -18.61
CA ILE A 98 -1.94 11.45 -18.59
C ILE A 98 -1.37 11.76 -17.22
N LYS A 99 -2.05 12.60 -16.45
CA LYS A 99 -1.62 12.94 -15.08
C LYS A 99 -1.73 11.72 -14.17
N ARG A 100 -2.80 10.95 -14.29
CA ARG A 100 -3.02 9.73 -13.51
C ARG A 100 -1.98 8.65 -13.85
N PHE A 101 -1.62 8.51 -15.13
CA PHE A 101 -0.52 7.63 -15.55
C PHE A 101 0.81 8.07 -14.95
N TYR A 102 1.12 9.36 -15.05
CA TYR A 102 2.37 9.91 -14.51
C TYR A 102 2.46 9.76 -12.97
N ASP A 103 1.36 10.03 -12.27
CA ASP A 103 1.30 9.86 -10.81
C ASP A 103 1.44 8.37 -10.42
N ASN A 104 0.94 7.45 -11.25
CA ASN A 104 1.10 6.01 -11.07
C ASN A 104 2.54 5.55 -11.32
N GLU A 105 3.18 6.03 -12.37
CA GLU A 105 4.56 5.70 -12.72
C GLU A 105 5.56 6.22 -11.67
N LYS A 106 5.35 7.41 -11.12
CA LYS A 106 6.14 7.93 -9.99
C LYS A 106 6.07 7.07 -8.72
N THR A 107 4.98 6.36 -8.54
CA THR A 107 4.78 5.51 -7.36
C THR A 107 5.42 4.13 -7.53
N THR A 108 5.64 3.71 -8.76
CA THR A 108 6.24 2.41 -9.12
C THR A 108 7.75 2.49 -9.36
N SER A 109 8.35 3.68 -9.46
CA SER A 109 9.80 3.80 -9.62
C SER A 109 10.50 3.29 -8.36
N VAL A 110 11.04 2.09 -8.49
CA VAL A 110 12.00 1.45 -7.61
C VAL A 110 13.12 2.44 -7.27
N SER A 111 13.50 2.49 -6.03
CA SER A 111 14.50 3.33 -5.41
C SER A 111 15.67 3.70 -6.32
N GLU A 112 15.60 4.87 -6.94
CA GLU A 112 16.83 5.54 -7.41
C GLU A 112 17.73 5.74 -6.21
N SER A 113 19.02 5.41 -6.35
CA SER A 113 19.97 5.64 -5.29
C SER A 113 20.06 7.15 -5.01
N ILE A 114 19.85 7.52 -3.75
CA ILE A 114 19.93 8.93 -3.34
C ILE A 114 21.38 9.25 -3.07
N VAL A 115 22.01 10.04 -3.93
CA VAL A 115 23.33 10.62 -3.65
C VAL A 115 23.12 12.03 -3.11
N ILE A 116 23.70 12.30 -1.94
CA ILE A 116 23.68 13.60 -1.27
C ILE A 116 25.09 14.15 -1.27
N GLU A 117 25.31 15.20 -2.02
CA GLU A 117 26.55 15.97 -2.01
C GLU A 117 26.43 17.14 -1.04
N PHE A 118 27.50 17.41 -0.31
CA PHE A 118 27.58 18.53 0.63
C PHE A 118 28.46 19.63 0.04
N ASP A 119 27.95 20.83 -0.10
CA ASP A 119 28.70 22.00 -0.57
C ASP A 119 29.97 22.24 0.25
N LYS A 120 29.88 22.00 1.56
CA LYS A 120 31.01 21.99 2.48
C LYS A 120 31.12 20.60 3.11
N PRO A 121 32.27 19.91 2.96
CA PRO A 121 32.47 18.61 3.57
C PRO A 121 32.15 18.61 5.07
N LEU A 122 31.46 17.59 5.54
CA LEU A 122 31.06 17.48 6.94
C LEU A 122 32.25 17.09 7.80
N PRO A 123 32.61 17.86 8.85
CA PRO A 123 33.61 17.47 9.81
C PRO A 123 33.29 16.11 10.44
N THR A 124 34.27 15.19 10.38
CA THR A 124 34.01 13.78 10.69
C THR A 124 35.12 13.20 11.55
N LEU A 125 34.74 12.48 12.60
CA LEU A 125 35.60 11.66 13.41
C LEU A 125 35.33 10.19 13.16
N SER A 126 36.31 9.44 12.68
CA SER A 126 36.19 8.01 12.44
C SER A 126 36.32 7.23 13.75
N ALA A 127 35.39 6.28 13.99
CA ALA A 127 35.58 5.26 15.00
C ALA A 127 36.41 4.14 14.40
N THR A 128 37.57 3.86 14.98
CA THR A 128 38.42 2.75 14.56
C THR A 128 37.86 1.45 15.12
N LEU A 129 37.38 0.59 14.23
CA LEU A 129 36.82 -0.71 14.57
C LEU A 129 37.60 -1.78 13.79
N ASP A 130 38.26 -2.68 14.49
CA ASP A 130 38.92 -3.84 13.87
C ASP A 130 37.87 -4.90 13.58
N ASN A 131 37.83 -5.46 12.36
CA ASN A 131 36.89 -6.48 11.90
C ASN A 131 35.41 -6.05 11.88
N ALA A 132 35.14 -4.80 11.64
CA ALA A 132 33.79 -4.30 11.61
C ALA A 132 33.08 -4.62 10.27
N LYS A 133 31.86 -5.14 10.37
CA LYS A 133 30.92 -5.27 9.24
C LYS A 133 30.40 -3.91 8.74
N TYR A 134 30.85 -2.82 9.31
CA TYR A 134 30.46 -1.46 8.99
C TYR A 134 31.51 -0.44 9.42
N HIS A 135 31.52 0.71 8.76
CA HIS A 135 32.32 1.85 9.16
C HIS A 135 31.50 2.86 9.93
N SER A 136 31.96 3.31 11.09
CA SER A 136 31.20 4.26 11.91
C SER A 136 31.93 5.59 12.07
N PHE A 137 31.13 6.67 12.00
CA PHE A 137 31.61 8.03 12.09
C PHE A 137 30.76 8.84 13.06
N LEU A 138 31.37 9.79 13.72
CA LEU A 138 30.68 10.86 14.40
C LEU A 138 30.88 12.13 13.57
N CYS A 139 29.81 12.77 13.14
CA CYS A 139 29.84 13.99 12.36
C CYS A 139 28.82 15.00 12.88
N VAL A 140 28.95 16.25 12.42
CA VAL A 140 28.05 17.34 12.77
C VAL A 140 27.41 17.85 11.49
N ILE A 141 26.09 17.77 11.42
CA ILE A 141 25.31 18.24 10.27
C ILE A 141 24.64 19.57 10.63
N PRO A 142 24.79 20.63 9.81
CA PRO A 142 24.02 21.86 9.98
C PRO A 142 22.51 21.58 9.91
N GLY A 143 21.75 22.15 10.85
CA GLY A 143 20.30 21.93 10.95
C GLY A 143 19.55 22.35 9.69
N LYS A 144 20.04 23.38 9.01
CA LYS A 144 19.51 23.85 7.73
C LYS A 144 19.62 22.78 6.64
N ILE A 145 20.79 22.16 6.48
CA ILE A 145 21.01 21.07 5.52
C ILE A 145 20.06 19.89 5.81
N LEU A 146 19.93 19.52 7.08
CA LEU A 146 19.06 18.43 7.48
C LEU A 146 17.58 18.73 7.18
N ALA A 147 17.15 19.97 7.36
CA ALA A 147 15.81 20.44 7.01
C ALA A 147 15.57 20.45 5.49
N GLU A 148 16.55 20.86 4.69
CA GLU A 148 16.50 20.85 3.22
C GLU A 148 16.47 19.44 2.66
N LEU A 149 17.28 18.53 3.20
CA LEU A 149 17.22 17.10 2.85
C LEU A 149 15.85 16.51 3.12
N TYR A 150 15.27 16.85 4.27
CA TYR A 150 13.92 16.41 4.59
C TYR A 150 12.84 17.02 3.67
N LEU A 151 13.01 18.27 3.26
CA LEU A 151 12.14 18.91 2.26
C LEU A 151 12.20 18.15 0.93
N LYS A 152 13.41 17.79 0.48
CA LYS A 152 13.67 17.17 -0.82
C LYS A 152 13.24 15.70 -0.86
N TYR A 153 13.62 14.92 0.14
CA TYR A 153 13.47 13.45 0.13
C TYR A 153 12.38 12.93 1.08
N GLY A 154 12.00 13.71 2.07
CA GLY A 154 10.85 13.43 2.95
C GLY A 154 10.88 12.09 3.66
N ALA A 155 9.80 11.33 3.50
CA ALA A 155 9.62 10.02 4.14
C ALA A 155 10.70 9.01 3.73
N ARG A 156 11.30 9.17 2.55
CA ARG A 156 12.36 8.32 2.03
C ARG A 156 13.61 8.30 2.91
N LEU A 157 13.95 9.44 3.55
CA LEU A 157 15.04 9.51 4.54
C LEU A 157 14.73 8.77 5.85
N LEU A 158 13.46 8.44 6.08
CA LEU A 158 12.97 7.85 7.33
C LEU A 158 12.45 6.42 7.14
N GLU A 159 12.64 5.80 5.99
CA GLU A 159 12.14 4.45 5.70
C GLU A 159 12.66 3.40 6.67
N ALA A 160 13.93 3.49 7.06
CA ALA A 160 14.53 2.63 8.07
C ALA A 160 14.21 3.03 9.51
N ASN A 161 13.50 4.15 9.73
CA ASN A 161 13.15 4.62 11.06
C ASN A 161 11.85 3.95 11.55
N VAL A 162 11.99 3.12 12.57
CA VAL A 162 10.88 2.39 13.21
C VAL A 162 9.84 3.33 13.82
N ARG A 163 10.20 4.59 14.06
CA ARG A 163 9.38 5.64 14.70
C ARG A 163 9.12 6.84 13.81
N SER A 164 8.96 6.66 12.51
CA SER A 164 8.55 7.79 11.70
C SER A 164 7.22 8.36 12.24
N PHE A 165 7.30 9.55 12.85
CA PHE A 165 6.17 10.37 13.31
C PHE A 165 5.43 10.00 14.60
N LEU A 166 6.06 10.28 15.72
CA LEU A 166 5.28 10.68 16.89
C LEU A 166 4.76 12.11 16.69
N GLN A 167 3.44 12.28 16.84
CA GLN A 167 2.69 13.51 16.60
C GLN A 167 3.41 14.77 17.12
N PHE A 168 3.38 15.87 16.34
CA PHE A 168 3.85 17.23 16.68
C PHE A 168 3.31 17.79 18.03
N ARG A 169 2.42 17.08 18.70
CA ARG A 169 1.77 17.48 19.96
C ARG A 169 2.41 16.87 21.21
N THR A 170 3.50 16.12 21.10
CA THR A 170 4.19 15.59 22.29
C THR A 170 4.99 16.68 23.01
N ASN A 171 5.17 16.54 24.31
CA ASN A 171 5.97 17.49 25.12
C ASN A 171 7.42 17.61 24.61
N VAL A 172 7.97 16.56 24.02
CA VAL A 172 9.32 16.55 23.42
C VAL A 172 9.40 17.50 22.21
N ASN A 173 8.42 17.48 21.32
CA ASN A 173 8.38 18.37 20.16
C ASN A 173 8.18 19.84 20.54
N LYS A 174 7.47 20.09 21.66
CA LYS A 174 7.38 21.44 22.22
C LYS A 174 8.73 21.92 22.74
N GLY A 175 9.49 21.04 23.40
CA GLY A 175 10.85 21.34 23.89
C GLY A 175 11.78 21.71 22.73
N ILE A 176 11.89 20.85 21.71
CA ILE A 176 12.70 21.09 20.51
C ILE A 176 12.33 22.42 19.83
N ARG A 177 11.04 22.68 19.64
CA ARG A 177 10.57 23.92 19.03
C ARG A 177 10.90 25.17 19.86
N ASN A 178 10.77 25.07 21.18
CA ASN A 178 11.11 26.17 22.09
C ASN A 178 12.60 26.49 22.01
N THR A 179 13.48 25.50 22.01
CA THR A 179 14.92 25.68 21.82
C THR A 179 15.22 26.36 20.49
N LEU A 180 14.67 25.85 19.37
CA LEU A 180 14.86 26.45 18.04
C LEU A 180 14.36 27.90 17.92
N LYS A 181 13.36 28.28 18.73
CA LYS A 181 12.79 29.62 18.69
C LYS A 181 13.52 30.62 19.59
N ASN A 182 13.91 30.17 20.79
CA ASN A 182 14.36 31.06 21.85
C ASN A 182 15.88 30.99 22.08
N ASP A 183 16.50 29.81 21.89
CA ASP A 183 17.89 29.52 22.23
C ASP A 183 18.53 28.61 21.17
N PRO A 184 18.58 28.98 19.86
CA PRO A 184 19.04 28.11 18.79
C PRO A 184 20.49 27.63 18.98
N ASP A 185 21.36 28.43 19.57
CA ASP A 185 22.76 28.10 19.84
C ASP A 185 22.94 26.96 20.86
N MET A 186 21.94 26.77 21.72
CA MET A 186 21.91 25.68 22.71
C MET A 186 21.39 24.37 22.15
N PHE A 187 20.94 24.35 20.88
CA PHE A 187 20.32 23.18 20.28
C PHE A 187 21.24 21.97 20.30
N PHE A 188 22.51 22.15 19.98
CA PHE A 188 23.53 21.09 19.99
C PHE A 188 23.70 20.45 21.38
N ALA A 189 23.65 21.26 22.41
CA ALA A 189 23.82 20.79 23.81
C ALA A 189 22.56 20.12 24.35
N TYR A 190 21.36 20.56 23.92
CA TYR A 190 20.08 20.07 24.45
C TYR A 190 19.49 18.92 23.65
N ASN A 191 19.95 18.66 22.44
CA ASN A 191 19.45 17.62 21.57
C ASN A 191 20.38 16.39 21.54
N ASN A 192 19.79 15.20 21.61
CA ASN A 192 20.54 13.93 21.59
C ASN A 192 21.13 13.57 20.20
N GLY A 193 20.94 14.42 19.20
CA GLY A 193 21.38 14.16 17.84
C GLY A 193 20.53 13.13 17.09
N ILE A 194 21.12 12.61 16.01
CA ILE A 194 20.47 11.62 15.13
C ILE A 194 21.41 10.44 14.88
N THR A 195 20.82 9.29 14.55
CA THR A 195 21.57 8.13 14.02
C THR A 195 21.16 7.90 12.59
N VAL A 196 22.13 7.79 11.71
CA VAL A 196 21.91 7.61 10.27
C VAL A 196 22.75 6.44 9.75
N THR A 197 22.27 5.80 8.69
CA THR A 197 23.00 4.81 7.91
C THR A 197 23.11 5.28 6.46
N ALA A 198 24.14 4.84 5.75
CA ALA A 198 24.30 5.06 4.32
C ALA A 198 25.02 3.87 3.68
N SER A 199 24.85 3.66 2.38
CA SER A 199 25.50 2.55 1.66
C SER A 199 26.97 2.86 1.33
N SER A 200 27.28 4.13 1.06
CA SER A 200 28.66 4.55 0.81
C SER A 200 28.90 6.02 1.21
N CYS A 201 30.15 6.41 1.34
CA CYS A 201 30.54 7.79 1.52
C CYS A 201 31.82 8.11 0.76
N GLU A 202 31.90 9.32 0.18
CA GLU A 202 33.15 9.90 -0.32
C GLU A 202 33.71 10.87 0.70
N LYS A 203 35.03 10.89 0.83
CA LYS A 203 35.77 11.78 1.75
C LYS A 203 36.68 12.73 0.99
N ASP A 204 36.90 13.89 1.58
CA ASP A 204 37.95 14.80 1.15
C ASP A 204 39.34 14.34 1.64
N ILE A 205 40.40 15.07 1.24
CA ILE A 205 41.77 14.79 1.63
C ILE A 205 42.04 14.91 3.15
N ASN A 206 41.13 15.56 3.88
CA ASN A 206 41.20 15.74 5.34
C ASN A 206 40.34 14.68 6.08
N GLY A 207 39.72 13.77 5.38
CA GLY A 207 38.84 12.72 5.95
C GLY A 207 37.40 13.16 6.25
N ASN A 208 37.02 14.39 5.88
CA ASN A 208 35.65 14.87 6.03
C ASN A 208 34.72 14.29 4.94
N ILE A 209 33.45 14.10 5.24
CA ILE A 209 32.51 13.51 4.32
C ILE A 209 32.03 14.54 3.28
N LYS A 210 32.28 14.25 2.01
CA LYS A 210 31.88 15.06 0.85
C LYS A 210 30.53 14.64 0.31
N SER A 211 30.26 13.35 0.24
CA SER A 211 28.97 12.81 -0.22
C SER A 211 28.56 11.55 0.52
N LEU A 212 27.26 11.27 0.51
CA LEU A 212 26.64 10.07 1.09
C LEU A 212 25.64 9.47 0.10
N SER A 213 25.68 8.15 -0.09
CA SER A 213 24.71 7.42 -0.90
C SER A 213 23.71 6.71 0.01
N ASN A 214 22.42 6.74 -0.39
CA ASN A 214 21.33 6.05 0.28
C ASN A 214 21.21 6.34 1.78
N LEU A 215 21.34 7.61 2.16
CA LEU A 215 21.21 8.04 3.55
C LEU A 215 19.84 7.70 4.12
N GLN A 216 19.82 7.04 5.27
CA GLN A 216 18.62 6.71 6.04
C GLN A 216 18.75 7.19 7.49
N ILE A 217 17.75 7.90 8.00
CA ILE A 217 17.70 8.38 9.38
C ILE A 217 16.99 7.31 10.23
N VAL A 218 17.74 6.49 10.93
CA VAL A 218 17.19 5.37 11.72
C VAL A 218 16.75 5.79 13.14
N ASN A 219 17.30 6.90 13.66
CA ASN A 219 16.82 7.56 14.88
C ASN A 219 16.98 9.07 14.75
N GLY A 220 16.08 9.86 15.37
CA GLY A 220 16.09 11.32 15.31
C GLY A 220 15.12 11.91 14.29
N GLY A 221 14.16 11.13 13.78
CA GLY A 221 13.13 11.60 12.86
C GLY A 221 12.31 12.80 13.40
N GLN A 222 12.11 12.88 14.73
CA GLN A 222 11.44 14.03 15.37
C GLN A 222 12.29 15.31 15.29
N THR A 223 13.58 15.19 15.51
CA THR A 223 14.56 16.30 15.37
C THR A 223 14.56 16.83 13.95
N THR A 224 14.68 15.93 12.97
CA THR A 224 14.67 16.28 11.53
C THR A 224 13.37 16.96 11.11
N ALA A 225 12.23 16.42 11.51
CA ALA A 225 10.94 17.01 11.21
C ALA A 225 10.73 18.37 11.91
N ALA A 226 11.22 18.54 13.15
CA ALA A 226 11.14 19.82 13.85
C ALA A 226 11.97 20.90 13.18
N LEU A 227 13.19 20.58 12.70
CA LEU A 227 14.04 21.48 11.92
C LEU A 227 13.36 21.90 10.60
N PHE A 228 12.77 20.94 9.88
CA PHE A 228 12.02 21.23 8.67
C PHE A 228 10.83 22.19 8.94
N HIS A 229 10.08 21.97 10.00
CA HIS A 229 8.98 22.86 10.36
C HIS A 229 9.47 24.23 10.83
N ALA A 230 10.59 24.30 11.52
CA ALA A 230 11.21 25.58 11.90
C ALA A 230 11.61 26.36 10.65
N MET A 231 12.28 25.73 9.69
CA MET A 231 12.62 26.33 8.39
C MET A 231 11.37 26.83 7.65
N LYS A 232 10.31 26.03 7.60
CA LYS A 232 9.05 26.39 6.93
C LYS A 232 8.31 27.55 7.61
N ASN A 233 8.56 27.79 8.89
CA ASN A 233 8.03 28.93 9.64
C ASN A 233 9.03 30.10 9.71
N ASN A 234 10.06 30.10 8.84
CA ASN A 234 11.09 31.13 8.74
C ASN A 234 11.88 31.35 10.04
N PHE A 235 12.12 30.28 10.82
CA PHE A 235 13.05 30.35 11.94
C PHE A 235 14.47 30.36 11.39
N ASP A 236 15.32 31.16 12.02
CA ASP A 236 16.75 31.13 11.71
C ASP A 236 17.36 29.82 12.21
N LEU A 237 17.98 29.08 11.29
CA LEU A 237 18.69 27.84 11.57
C LEU A 237 20.23 28.01 11.43
N ASP A 238 20.70 29.21 11.15
CA ASP A 238 22.12 29.51 11.17
C ASP A 238 22.62 29.37 12.62
N GLY A 239 23.66 28.58 12.83
CA GLY A 239 24.14 28.23 14.19
C GLY A 239 23.47 26.97 14.80
N VAL A 240 22.45 26.42 14.20
CA VAL A 240 21.86 25.14 14.65
C VAL A 240 22.63 23.98 14.06
N PHE A 241 23.22 23.15 14.92
CA PHE A 241 23.98 21.97 14.54
C PHE A 241 23.39 20.71 15.19
N VAL A 242 23.53 19.57 14.50
CA VAL A 242 23.02 18.28 14.95
C VAL A 242 24.13 17.26 15.00
N GLN A 243 24.38 16.72 16.19
CA GLN A 243 25.27 15.58 16.37
C GLN A 243 24.72 14.38 15.60
N THR A 244 25.54 13.75 14.78
CA THR A 244 25.15 12.65 13.91
C THR A 244 26.07 11.47 14.05
N LYS A 245 25.52 10.32 14.48
CA LYS A 245 26.19 9.03 14.40
C LYS A 245 25.87 8.40 13.06
N LEU A 246 26.88 8.27 12.20
CA LEU A 246 26.77 7.70 10.86
C LEU A 246 27.39 6.30 10.83
N SER A 247 26.69 5.34 10.25
CA SER A 247 27.21 4.00 9.95
C SER A 247 27.10 3.76 8.44
N ILE A 248 28.23 3.45 7.82
CA ILE A 248 28.29 3.02 6.42
C ILE A 248 28.25 1.50 6.40
N LEU A 249 27.35 0.96 5.62
CA LEU A 249 27.04 -0.46 5.51
C LEU A 249 27.04 -0.83 4.03
N ASP A 250 27.73 -1.89 3.66
CA ASP A 250 27.65 -2.44 2.32
C ASP A 250 26.23 -2.99 2.05
N ASP A 251 25.78 -2.92 0.81
CA ASP A 251 24.37 -3.24 0.44
C ASP A 251 23.97 -4.67 0.82
N LEU A 252 24.90 -5.62 0.88
CA LEU A 252 24.66 -7.01 1.27
C LEU A 252 24.30 -7.18 2.76
N ASP A 253 24.75 -6.30 3.63
CA ASP A 253 24.50 -6.36 5.08
C ASP A 253 23.34 -5.45 5.52
N ASN A 254 22.79 -4.65 4.62
CA ASN A 254 21.78 -3.63 4.93
C ASN A 254 20.46 -4.23 5.45
N GLU A 255 20.02 -5.37 4.92
CA GLU A 255 18.72 -5.97 5.27
C GLU A 255 18.67 -6.49 6.71
N GLU A 256 19.80 -6.96 7.26
CA GLU A 256 19.86 -7.49 8.61
C GLU A 256 20.37 -6.45 9.64
N ILE A 257 21.37 -5.67 9.29
CA ILE A 257 22.06 -4.79 10.23
C ILE A 257 21.30 -3.48 10.47
N VAL A 258 20.73 -2.86 9.42
CA VAL A 258 19.99 -1.59 9.55
C VAL A 258 18.77 -1.69 10.50
N PRO A 259 17.92 -2.74 10.42
CA PRO A 259 16.86 -2.94 11.40
C PRO A 259 17.39 -3.08 12.84
N ASN A 260 18.53 -3.75 13.03
CA ASN A 260 19.13 -3.90 14.35
C ASN A 260 19.70 -2.58 14.86
N ILE A 261 20.40 -1.77 14.04
CA ILE A 261 20.83 -0.42 14.42
C ILE A 261 19.64 0.44 14.82
N SER A 262 18.57 0.41 14.02
CA SER A 262 17.34 1.12 14.32
C SER A 262 16.74 0.66 15.65
N LYS A 263 16.71 -0.64 15.89
CA LYS A 263 16.21 -1.26 17.13
C LYS A 263 16.97 -0.77 18.36
N TYR A 264 18.26 -0.96 18.37
CA TYR A 264 19.08 -0.67 19.53
C TYR A 264 19.26 0.82 19.77
N SER A 265 19.29 1.66 18.73
CA SER A 265 19.33 3.11 18.87
C SER A 265 18.02 3.71 19.41
N ASN A 266 16.89 3.02 19.22
CA ASN A 266 15.57 3.45 19.70
C ASN A 266 15.14 2.81 21.03
N GLN A 267 15.90 1.84 21.59
CA GLN A 267 15.53 1.09 22.80
C GLN A 267 15.46 1.93 24.10
N GLN A 268 15.94 3.15 24.11
CA GLN A 268 15.82 4.07 25.26
C GLN A 268 14.37 4.48 25.57
N ASN A 269 13.40 4.17 24.69
CA ASN A 269 11.97 4.29 24.92
C ASN A 269 11.30 3.02 24.41
N LYS A 270 10.39 2.41 25.17
CA LYS A 270 9.66 1.18 24.80
C LYS A 270 9.22 1.18 23.33
N ILE A 271 9.92 0.42 22.50
CA ILE A 271 9.52 0.14 21.12
C ILE A 271 8.47 -0.94 21.17
N ASN A 272 7.37 -0.73 20.46
CA ASN A 272 6.41 -1.79 20.20
C ASN A 272 6.96 -2.70 19.11
N ASP A 273 6.90 -4.02 19.33
CA ASP A 273 7.26 -5.02 18.33
C ASP A 273 6.56 -4.79 16.98
N SER A 274 5.38 -4.15 17.00
CA SER A 274 4.65 -3.75 15.81
C SER A 274 5.38 -2.73 14.92
N ASP A 275 6.31 -1.95 15.47
CA ASP A 275 7.06 -0.96 14.70
C ASP A 275 8.19 -1.60 13.90
N PHE A 276 8.67 -2.75 14.37
CA PHE A 276 9.69 -3.55 13.70
C PHE A 276 9.24 -4.11 12.36
N PHE A 277 8.04 -4.68 12.35
CA PHE A 277 7.46 -5.33 11.18
C PHE A 277 7.01 -4.32 10.09
N SER A 278 7.08 -3.01 10.38
CA SER A 278 6.71 -1.95 9.41
C SER A 278 7.52 -1.97 8.12
N ASN A 279 8.76 -2.45 8.18
CA ASN A 279 9.67 -2.52 7.03
C ASN A 279 9.59 -3.84 6.26
N HIS A 280 8.78 -4.80 6.74
CA HIS A 280 8.57 -6.05 6.02
C HIS A 280 8.05 -5.78 4.59
N PRO A 281 8.52 -6.51 3.55
CA PRO A 281 8.14 -6.31 2.15
C PRO A 281 6.62 -6.27 1.93
N PHE A 282 5.86 -7.05 2.69
CA PHE A 282 4.39 -6.99 2.68
C PHE A 282 3.85 -5.56 2.89
N HIS A 283 4.35 -4.84 3.90
CA HIS A 283 3.85 -3.49 4.19
C HIS A 283 4.25 -2.46 3.13
N ARG A 284 5.44 -2.64 2.51
CA ARG A 284 5.85 -1.84 1.35
C ARG A 284 4.94 -2.10 0.14
N ASN A 285 4.64 -3.38 -0.12
CA ASN A 285 3.70 -3.79 -1.17
C ASN A 285 2.30 -3.19 -0.95
N MET A 286 1.76 -3.29 0.28
CA MET A 286 0.47 -2.71 0.65
C MET A 286 0.45 -1.19 0.49
N GLU A 287 1.53 -0.50 0.86
CA GLU A 287 1.67 0.93 0.66
C GLU A 287 1.67 1.28 -0.83
N ALA A 288 2.50 0.62 -1.65
CA ALA A 288 2.54 0.83 -3.10
C ALA A 288 1.17 0.60 -3.74
N LYS A 289 0.48 -0.51 -3.40
CA LYS A 289 -0.88 -0.78 -3.87
C LYS A 289 -1.86 0.31 -3.46
N SER A 290 -1.77 0.83 -2.24
CA SER A 290 -2.65 1.90 -1.75
C SER A 290 -2.44 3.23 -2.48
N ARG A 291 -1.25 3.48 -3.02
CA ARG A 291 -0.97 4.68 -3.84
C ARG A 291 -1.43 4.51 -5.28
N ARG A 292 -1.42 3.27 -5.79
CA ARG A 292 -1.75 2.92 -7.17
C ARG A 292 -3.24 2.61 -7.35
N ILE A 293 -3.79 1.73 -6.51
CA ILE A 293 -5.16 1.22 -6.67
C ILE A 293 -6.16 2.28 -6.22
N VAL A 294 -7.05 2.61 -7.12
CA VAL A 294 -8.10 3.60 -6.92
C VAL A 294 -9.36 2.91 -6.48
N ALA A 295 -10.04 3.46 -5.48
CA ALA A 295 -11.35 2.99 -5.08
C ALA A 295 -12.38 3.28 -6.19
N PRO A 296 -13.32 2.37 -6.45
CA PRO A 296 -14.41 2.59 -7.39
C PRO A 296 -15.15 3.90 -7.10
N VAL A 297 -15.49 4.61 -8.16
CA VAL A 297 -16.13 5.92 -8.05
C VAL A 297 -17.57 5.73 -7.57
N LYS A 298 -17.97 6.45 -6.53
CA LYS A 298 -19.36 6.45 -6.10
C LYS A 298 -20.24 7.13 -7.15
N THR A 299 -21.49 6.69 -7.22
CA THR A 299 -22.52 7.28 -8.07
C THR A 299 -22.49 8.80 -8.06
N GLY A 300 -22.34 9.41 -9.24
CA GLY A 300 -22.33 10.87 -9.39
C GLY A 300 -21.02 11.59 -9.06
N GLU A 301 -19.99 10.89 -8.62
CA GLU A 301 -18.66 11.44 -8.41
C GLU A 301 -17.74 11.09 -9.60
N ILE A 302 -16.90 12.03 -10.05
CA ILE A 302 -15.88 11.75 -11.09
C ILE A 302 -14.54 11.46 -10.47
N ARG A 303 -14.30 11.98 -9.29
CA ARG A 303 -13.00 11.87 -8.65
C ARG A 303 -12.94 10.56 -7.91
N SER A 304 -12.16 9.66 -8.46
CA SER A 304 -11.73 8.47 -7.75
C SER A 304 -10.93 8.84 -6.52
N THR A 305 -11.17 8.14 -5.44
CA THR A 305 -10.43 8.27 -4.18
C THR A 305 -9.49 7.08 -4.01
N LYS A 306 -8.54 7.21 -3.08
CA LYS A 306 -7.61 6.13 -2.73
C LYS A 306 -7.73 5.83 -1.24
N TRP A 307 -7.62 4.57 -0.89
CA TRP A 307 -7.46 4.15 0.49
C TRP A 307 -6.00 4.35 0.87
N PHE A 308 -5.73 5.33 1.73
CA PHE A 308 -4.38 5.64 2.15
C PHE A 308 -3.93 4.67 3.24
N TYR A 309 -3.01 3.76 2.90
CA TYR A 309 -2.39 2.88 3.87
C TYR A 309 -1.24 3.58 4.57
N GLU A 310 -1.36 3.75 5.89
CA GLU A 310 -0.34 4.35 6.74
C GLU A 310 0.54 3.23 7.33
N ARG A 311 1.66 2.96 6.66
CA ARG A 311 2.66 1.99 7.09
C ARG A 311 3.39 2.46 8.34
N SER A 312 3.78 3.71 8.34
CA SER A 312 4.43 4.37 9.47
C SER A 312 3.49 5.41 10.07
N ARG A 313 3.39 5.40 11.39
CA ARG A 313 2.46 6.28 12.12
C ARG A 313 2.69 7.76 11.79
N GLY A 314 1.64 8.46 11.37
CA GLY A 314 1.67 9.88 11.03
C GLY A 314 2.09 10.19 9.59
N GLN A 315 2.32 9.18 8.76
CA GLN A 315 2.73 9.33 7.35
C GLN A 315 1.73 10.19 6.55
N TYR A 316 0.43 10.02 6.77
CA TYR A 316 -0.60 10.84 6.12
C TYR A 316 -0.44 12.34 6.43
N GLN A 317 -0.17 12.67 7.70
CA GLN A 317 0.03 14.07 8.12
C GLN A 317 1.33 14.65 7.55
N THR A 318 2.36 13.82 7.40
CA THR A 318 3.61 14.21 6.77
C THR A 318 3.43 14.56 5.31
N GLU A 319 2.72 13.74 4.56
CA GLU A 319 2.43 14.03 3.15
C GLU A 319 1.68 15.37 3.02
N ILE A 320 0.66 15.59 3.85
CA ILE A 320 -0.07 16.87 3.90
C ILE A 320 0.87 18.03 4.26
N GLY A 321 1.78 17.80 5.21
CA GLY A 321 2.71 18.82 5.70
C GLY A 321 3.64 19.40 4.63
N LYS A 322 4.02 18.58 3.65
CA LYS A 322 4.90 18.97 2.54
C LYS A 322 4.19 19.84 1.47
N LEU A 323 2.87 19.77 1.39
CA LEU A 323 2.08 20.34 0.32
C LEU A 323 1.71 21.81 0.57
N SER A 324 1.58 22.61 -0.48
CA SER A 324 0.98 23.94 -0.45
C SER A 324 -0.52 23.87 -0.10
N VAL A 325 -1.14 24.97 0.29
CA VAL A 325 -2.57 25.00 0.70
C VAL A 325 -3.50 24.44 -0.39
N GLY A 326 -3.27 24.79 -1.66
CA GLY A 326 -4.07 24.24 -2.77
C GLY A 326 -3.86 22.75 -2.99
N GLN A 327 -2.61 22.29 -2.94
CA GLN A 327 -2.25 20.87 -3.09
C GLN A 327 -2.79 20.02 -1.93
N ARG A 328 -2.81 20.54 -0.68
CA ARG A 328 -3.41 19.86 0.47
C ARG A 328 -4.87 19.53 0.26
N LYS A 329 -5.63 20.49 -0.29
CA LYS A 329 -7.04 20.28 -0.57
C LYS A 329 -7.26 19.19 -1.61
N LEU A 330 -6.44 19.16 -2.66
CA LEU A 330 -6.49 18.10 -3.68
C LEU A 330 -6.11 16.74 -3.09
N PHE A 331 -5.01 16.66 -2.35
CA PHE A 331 -4.59 15.42 -1.69
C PHE A 331 -5.66 14.86 -0.76
N GLN A 332 -6.31 15.72 0.04
CA GLN A 332 -7.39 15.31 0.96
C GLN A 332 -8.67 14.88 0.22
N GLN A 333 -8.90 15.39 -0.98
CA GLN A 333 -10.00 14.93 -1.84
C GLN A 333 -9.68 13.56 -2.45
N GLU A 334 -8.43 13.32 -2.88
CA GLU A 334 -7.98 12.04 -3.42
C GLU A 334 -7.81 10.97 -2.32
N ASN A 335 -7.39 11.37 -1.14
CA ASN A 335 -7.12 10.50 0.02
C ASN A 335 -7.91 10.99 1.24
N PRO A 336 -9.24 10.79 1.28
CA PRO A 336 -10.06 11.27 2.38
C PRO A 336 -9.72 10.55 3.68
N LYS A 337 -9.78 11.26 4.81
CA LYS A 337 -9.51 10.67 6.14
C LYS A 337 -10.38 9.47 6.49
N THR A 338 -11.56 9.37 5.91
CA THR A 338 -12.46 8.23 6.07
C THR A 338 -11.93 6.96 5.39
N GLN A 339 -10.95 7.11 4.49
CA GLN A 339 -10.26 6.03 3.80
C GLN A 339 -8.78 5.93 4.23
N LEU A 340 -8.42 6.48 5.39
CA LEU A 340 -7.13 6.29 6.02
C LEU A 340 -7.14 5.01 6.86
N ILE A 341 -6.22 4.11 6.58
CA ILE A 341 -6.05 2.86 7.32
C ILE A 341 -4.63 2.77 7.86
N THR A 342 -4.48 2.56 9.15
CA THR A 342 -3.18 2.25 9.75
C THR A 342 -2.89 0.75 9.64
N LYS A 343 -1.60 0.37 9.66
CA LYS A 343 -1.18 -1.04 9.70
C LYS A 343 -1.84 -1.83 10.85
N THR A 344 -2.03 -1.18 12.00
CA THR A 344 -2.62 -1.81 13.19
C THR A 344 -4.13 -1.98 13.08
N ASP A 345 -4.84 -1.03 12.47
CA ASP A 345 -6.28 -1.16 12.22
C ASP A 345 -6.56 -2.24 11.19
N LEU A 346 -5.78 -2.28 10.11
CA LEU A 346 -5.87 -3.32 9.08
C LEU A 346 -5.62 -4.71 9.69
N SER A 347 -4.57 -4.84 10.49
CA SER A 347 -4.22 -6.11 11.15
C SER A 347 -5.30 -6.59 12.10
N LYS A 348 -5.85 -5.70 12.92
CA LYS A 348 -6.95 -6.00 13.83
C LYS A 348 -8.16 -6.54 13.10
N THR A 349 -8.53 -5.93 11.99
CA THR A 349 -9.65 -6.38 11.17
C THR A 349 -9.35 -7.73 10.51
N ALA A 350 -8.18 -7.88 9.88
CA ALA A 350 -7.79 -9.11 9.22
C ALA A 350 -7.78 -10.33 10.16
N VAL A 351 -7.32 -10.16 11.40
CA VAL A 351 -7.26 -11.22 12.42
C VAL A 351 -8.65 -11.77 12.76
N ILE A 352 -9.70 -10.96 12.68
CA ILE A 352 -11.08 -11.43 12.85
C ILE A 352 -11.43 -12.45 11.76
N PHE A 353 -11.11 -12.11 10.50
CA PHE A 353 -11.37 -12.98 9.34
C PHE A 353 -10.39 -14.16 9.23
N PHE A 354 -9.31 -14.15 10.02
CA PHE A 354 -8.44 -15.33 10.23
C PHE A 354 -9.00 -16.30 11.29
N GLY A 355 -10.18 -16.00 11.85
CA GLY A 355 -10.82 -16.85 12.87
C GLY A 355 -10.44 -16.50 14.32
N HIS A 356 -9.83 -15.36 14.57
CA HIS A 356 -9.35 -15.01 15.92
C HIS A 356 -9.89 -13.68 16.46
N PRO A 357 -11.22 -13.53 16.62
CA PRO A 357 -11.84 -12.32 17.14
C PRO A 357 -11.34 -11.97 18.57
N ASN A 358 -11.03 -12.98 19.37
CA ASN A 358 -10.48 -12.81 20.72
C ASN A 358 -9.14 -12.06 20.71
N ARG A 359 -8.26 -12.30 19.73
CA ARG A 359 -6.99 -11.58 19.57
C ARG A 359 -7.21 -10.12 19.15
N ALA A 360 -8.19 -9.87 18.29
CA ALA A 360 -8.57 -8.53 17.88
C ALA A 360 -9.08 -7.66 19.05
N VAL A 361 -9.74 -8.29 20.03
CA VAL A 361 -10.26 -7.61 21.23
C VAL A 361 -9.17 -7.40 22.29
N GLN A 362 -8.12 -8.21 22.34
CA GLN A 362 -7.02 -8.09 23.30
C GLN A 362 -6.22 -6.78 23.14
N GLY A 363 -6.22 -6.18 21.97
CA GLY A 363 -5.58 -4.89 21.69
C GLY A 363 -4.83 -4.85 20.37
N LEU A 364 -4.52 -3.63 19.91
CA LEU A 364 -3.92 -3.40 18.59
C LEU A 364 -2.57 -4.11 18.41
N ASN A 365 -1.71 -4.11 19.43
CA ASN A 365 -0.39 -4.73 19.35
C ASN A 365 -0.48 -6.26 19.26
N ILE A 366 -1.37 -6.87 20.05
CA ILE A 366 -1.54 -8.34 20.03
C ILE A 366 -2.12 -8.79 18.70
N ALA A 367 -3.11 -8.09 18.19
CA ALA A 367 -3.66 -8.33 16.86
C ALA A 367 -2.60 -8.16 15.77
N PHE A 368 -1.78 -7.11 15.85
CA PHE A 368 -0.71 -6.87 14.90
C PHE A 368 0.33 -7.97 14.91
N MET A 369 0.84 -8.39 16.06
CA MET A 369 1.84 -9.44 16.18
C MET A 369 1.33 -10.78 15.63
N TYR A 370 0.06 -11.09 15.91
CA TYR A 370 -0.57 -12.29 15.36
C TYR A 370 -0.68 -12.23 13.84
N PHE A 371 -1.13 -11.10 13.30
CA PHE A 371 -1.21 -10.82 11.87
C PHE A 371 0.18 -10.94 11.21
N ALA A 372 1.19 -10.27 11.77
CA ALA A 372 2.55 -10.25 11.26
C ALA A 372 3.14 -11.66 11.11
N LYS A 373 2.96 -12.51 12.13
CA LYS A 373 3.44 -13.90 12.11
C LYS A 373 2.79 -14.72 10.98
N ASN A 374 1.50 -14.55 10.74
CA ASN A 374 0.81 -15.27 9.66
C ASN A 374 1.23 -14.75 8.29
N ILE A 375 1.32 -13.43 8.13
CA ILE A 375 1.74 -12.82 6.87
C ILE A 375 3.19 -13.21 6.51
N GLN A 376 4.10 -13.22 7.48
CA GLN A 376 5.48 -13.64 7.24
C GLN A 376 5.53 -15.07 6.70
N LYS A 377 4.81 -15.99 7.33
CA LYS A 377 4.73 -17.39 6.90
C LYS A 377 4.21 -17.51 5.47
N ASP A 378 3.12 -16.80 5.15
CA ASP A 378 2.50 -16.86 3.82
C ASP A 378 3.38 -16.18 2.76
N TRP A 379 4.08 -15.11 3.13
CA TRP A 379 5.03 -14.41 2.25
C TRP A 379 6.21 -15.30 1.85
N GLU A 380 6.81 -16.00 2.81
CA GLU A 380 7.90 -16.95 2.57
C GLU A 380 7.48 -18.10 1.65
N VAL A 381 6.20 -18.49 1.69
CA VAL A 381 5.67 -19.55 0.81
C VAL A 381 5.44 -19.01 -0.61
N ASN A 382 4.79 -17.87 -0.77
CA ASN A 382 4.51 -17.27 -2.08
C ASN A 382 4.09 -15.80 -1.97
N GLU A 383 4.98 -14.88 -2.28
CA GLU A 383 4.71 -13.43 -2.25
C GLU A 383 3.63 -12.97 -3.25
N ASN A 384 3.42 -13.71 -4.36
CA ASN A 384 2.39 -13.37 -5.37
C ASN A 384 0.96 -13.57 -4.87
N LEU A 385 0.75 -14.18 -3.71
CA LEU A 385 -0.55 -14.22 -3.04
C LEU A 385 -1.02 -12.81 -2.62
N PHE A 386 -0.08 -11.89 -2.39
CA PHE A 386 -0.35 -10.52 -1.93
C PHE A 386 -0.55 -9.55 -3.09
N ASN A 387 -1.35 -9.98 -4.07
CA ASN A 387 -1.71 -9.25 -5.28
C ASN A 387 -2.79 -8.18 -5.04
N ASP A 388 -3.25 -7.54 -6.13
CA ASP A 388 -4.27 -6.50 -6.07
C ASP A 388 -5.62 -7.00 -5.52
N MET A 389 -5.96 -8.27 -5.80
CA MET A 389 -7.19 -8.88 -5.26
C MET A 389 -7.09 -9.06 -3.74
N PHE A 390 -5.93 -9.45 -3.23
CA PHE A 390 -5.67 -9.53 -1.79
C PHE A 390 -5.82 -8.15 -1.13
N TYR A 391 -5.25 -7.10 -1.74
CA TYR A 391 -5.41 -5.73 -1.26
C TYR A 391 -6.88 -5.32 -1.21
N LYS A 392 -7.63 -5.50 -2.30
CA LYS A 392 -9.06 -5.20 -2.37
C LYS A 392 -9.86 -5.95 -1.31
N LYS A 393 -9.52 -7.20 -1.05
CA LYS A 393 -10.13 -8.02 0.01
C LYS A 393 -9.89 -7.43 1.40
N LEU A 394 -8.66 -7.03 1.73
CA LEU A 394 -8.34 -6.39 3.01
C LEU A 394 -9.11 -5.08 3.20
N ILE A 395 -9.23 -4.27 2.15
CA ILE A 395 -10.03 -3.04 2.20
C ILE A 395 -11.53 -3.35 2.40
N ALA A 396 -12.06 -4.34 1.69
CA ALA A 396 -13.44 -4.77 1.87
C ALA A 396 -13.73 -5.23 3.31
N GLN A 397 -12.80 -5.99 3.91
CA GLN A 397 -12.88 -6.36 5.33
C GLN A 397 -12.94 -5.13 6.24
N GLN A 398 -12.16 -4.09 5.93
CA GLN A 398 -12.16 -2.84 6.68
C GLN A 398 -13.49 -2.09 6.55
N ILE A 399 -14.08 -2.06 5.35
CA ILE A 399 -15.41 -1.48 5.12
C ILE A 399 -16.47 -2.25 5.92
N MET A 400 -16.43 -3.58 5.89
CA MET A 400 -17.34 -4.44 6.66
C MET A 400 -17.18 -4.20 8.16
N PHE A 401 -15.95 -4.07 8.66
CA PHE A 401 -15.67 -3.77 10.07
C PHE A 401 -16.25 -2.41 10.49
N ALA A 402 -16.02 -1.37 9.70
CA ALA A 402 -16.55 -0.04 9.97
C ALA A 402 -18.09 -0.01 9.98
N SER A 403 -18.70 -0.71 9.01
CA SER A 403 -20.16 -0.83 8.92
C SER A 403 -20.75 -1.62 10.09
N CYS A 404 -20.20 -2.78 10.39
CA CYS A 404 -20.65 -3.60 11.54
C CYS A 404 -20.49 -2.84 12.87
N ARG A 405 -19.38 -2.12 13.04
CA ARG A 405 -19.16 -1.29 14.22
C ARG A 405 -20.22 -0.19 14.35
N LYS A 406 -20.60 0.45 13.24
CA LYS A 406 -21.65 1.47 13.24
C LYS A 406 -22.97 0.86 13.72
N LEU A 407 -23.37 -0.30 13.19
CA LEU A 407 -24.57 -1.01 13.62
C LEU A 407 -24.49 -1.41 15.10
N ALA A 408 -23.37 -1.96 15.55
CA ALA A 408 -23.18 -2.31 16.97
C ALA A 408 -23.29 -1.09 17.91
N MET A 409 -22.87 0.11 17.47
CA MET A 409 -23.01 1.35 18.26
C MET A 409 -24.47 1.80 18.42
N GLU A 410 -25.36 1.38 17.53
CA GLU A 410 -26.78 1.64 17.65
C GLU A 410 -27.46 0.71 18.67
N SER A 411 -26.93 -0.52 18.82
CA SER A 411 -27.47 -1.55 19.73
C SER A 411 -26.85 -1.50 21.13
N VAL A 412 -25.56 -1.17 21.26
CA VAL A 412 -24.82 -1.18 22.55
C VAL A 412 -23.94 0.05 22.72
N LYS A 413 -23.55 0.35 23.97
CA LYS A 413 -22.69 1.51 24.28
C LYS A 413 -21.41 1.10 25.01
N GLY A 414 -20.41 1.99 24.98
CA GLY A 414 -19.19 1.84 25.75
C GLY A 414 -18.18 0.85 25.18
N ASN A 415 -17.43 0.20 26.06
CA ASN A 415 -16.30 -0.66 25.69
C ASN A 415 -16.68 -2.03 25.11
N ILE A 416 -17.96 -2.41 25.17
CA ILE A 416 -18.47 -3.68 24.62
C ILE A 416 -18.73 -3.63 23.12
N ILE A 417 -18.76 -2.44 22.50
CA ILE A 417 -18.94 -2.28 21.05
C ILE A 417 -17.89 -3.07 20.28
N GLN A 418 -16.64 -3.07 20.74
CA GLN A 418 -15.56 -3.77 20.04
C GLN A 418 -15.69 -5.30 20.11
N PRO A 419 -15.93 -5.96 21.24
CA PRO A 419 -16.26 -7.39 21.29
C PRO A 419 -17.44 -7.75 20.40
N ILE A 420 -18.55 -7.04 20.49
CA ILE A 420 -19.74 -7.29 19.67
C ILE A 420 -19.37 -7.22 18.19
N THR A 421 -18.70 -6.17 17.73
CA THR A 421 -18.27 -6.03 16.34
C THR A 421 -17.39 -7.19 15.88
N ALA A 422 -16.38 -7.56 16.69
CA ALA A 422 -15.41 -8.58 16.32
C ALA A 422 -16.05 -9.97 16.20
N TYR A 423 -16.87 -10.33 17.17
CA TYR A 423 -17.51 -11.64 17.21
C TYR A 423 -18.68 -11.74 16.20
N SER A 424 -19.37 -10.64 15.91
CA SER A 424 -20.39 -10.62 14.85
C SER A 424 -19.79 -10.86 13.47
N LEU A 425 -18.66 -10.21 13.14
CA LEU A 425 -17.98 -10.44 11.87
C LEU A 425 -17.37 -11.83 11.80
N PHE A 426 -16.82 -12.34 12.89
CA PHE A 426 -16.34 -13.71 12.97
C PHE A 426 -17.48 -14.70 12.70
N MET A 427 -18.62 -14.56 13.38
CA MET A 427 -19.78 -15.42 13.20
C MET A 427 -20.31 -15.37 11.76
N LEU A 428 -20.39 -14.18 11.15
CA LEU A 428 -20.79 -14.02 9.75
C LEU A 428 -19.85 -14.79 8.81
N ASN A 429 -18.54 -14.69 9.03
CA ASN A 429 -17.52 -15.38 8.24
C ASN A 429 -17.63 -16.91 8.40
N GLU A 430 -17.74 -17.39 9.63
CA GLU A 430 -17.79 -18.84 9.93
C GLU A 430 -19.08 -19.49 9.40
N ILE A 431 -20.21 -18.85 9.55
CA ILE A 431 -21.49 -19.36 9.02
C ILE A 431 -21.42 -19.44 7.49
N SER A 432 -20.91 -18.39 6.83
CA SER A 432 -20.77 -18.37 5.37
C SER A 432 -19.84 -19.48 4.89
N ASN A 433 -18.65 -19.60 5.47
CA ASN A 433 -17.65 -20.62 5.10
C ASN A 433 -18.18 -22.05 5.35
N SER A 434 -18.86 -22.29 6.47
CA SER A 434 -19.43 -23.61 6.80
C SER A 434 -20.57 -24.00 5.86
N SER A 435 -21.21 -23.03 5.23
CA SER A 435 -22.25 -23.23 4.20
C SER A 435 -21.64 -23.30 2.79
N GLN A 436 -20.34 -23.42 2.66
CA GLN A 436 -19.59 -23.43 1.38
C GLN A 436 -19.72 -22.15 0.54
N TYR A 437 -20.01 -21.02 1.18
CA TYR A 437 -20.04 -19.72 0.56
C TYR A 437 -18.91 -18.83 1.05
N SER A 438 -18.41 -17.99 0.17
CA SER A 438 -17.47 -16.94 0.54
C SER A 438 -18.20 -15.61 0.67
N LEU A 439 -17.68 -14.75 1.56
CA LEU A 439 -18.19 -13.39 1.70
C LEU A 439 -17.96 -12.59 0.41
N PRO A 440 -18.90 -11.70 0.02
CA PRO A 440 -18.82 -10.97 -1.25
C PRO A 440 -17.84 -9.78 -1.15
N PHE A 441 -16.55 -10.05 -0.87
CA PHE A 441 -15.53 -9.01 -0.67
C PHE A 441 -15.37 -8.11 -1.88
N LEU A 442 -15.43 -8.64 -3.10
CA LEU A 442 -15.32 -7.86 -4.32
C LEU A 442 -16.52 -6.93 -4.50
N ASP A 443 -17.75 -7.38 -4.21
CA ASP A 443 -18.93 -6.52 -4.24
C ASP A 443 -18.84 -5.38 -3.22
N VAL A 444 -18.36 -5.67 -2.01
CA VAL A 444 -18.11 -4.65 -0.98
C VAL A 444 -17.04 -3.65 -1.44
N TRP A 445 -15.97 -4.12 -2.07
CA TRP A 445 -14.96 -3.26 -2.66
C TRP A 445 -15.54 -2.39 -3.77
N GLU A 446 -16.27 -2.96 -4.71
CA GLU A 446 -16.83 -2.24 -5.86
C GLU A 446 -17.86 -1.20 -5.43
N ARG A 447 -18.69 -1.51 -4.44
CA ARG A 447 -19.69 -0.57 -3.91
C ARG A 447 -19.15 0.39 -2.86
N GLN A 448 -17.95 0.16 -2.33
CA GLN A 448 -17.38 0.90 -1.20
C GLN A 448 -18.33 0.98 0.03
N LYS A 449 -19.21 0.01 0.16
CA LYS A 449 -20.20 -0.15 1.25
C LYS A 449 -20.72 -1.60 1.28
N ILE A 450 -21.28 -2.01 2.41
CA ILE A 450 -22.01 -3.27 2.49
C ILE A 450 -23.39 -3.16 1.82
N SER A 451 -23.93 -4.28 1.36
CA SER A 451 -25.29 -4.32 0.81
C SER A 451 -26.34 -4.25 1.92
N THR A 452 -27.55 -3.80 1.59
CA THR A 452 -28.68 -3.78 2.55
C THR A 452 -29.05 -5.19 3.07
N SER A 453 -28.85 -6.23 2.24
CA SER A 453 -29.05 -7.61 2.68
C SER A 453 -28.03 -8.04 3.73
N MET A 454 -26.75 -7.68 3.55
CA MET A 454 -25.68 -7.92 4.52
C MET A 454 -25.90 -7.12 5.81
N GLU A 455 -26.37 -5.87 5.70
CA GLU A 455 -26.69 -5.02 6.85
C GLU A 455 -27.78 -5.68 7.73
N LYS A 456 -28.86 -6.16 7.13
CA LYS A 456 -29.91 -6.89 7.85
C LYS A 456 -29.40 -8.18 8.50
N GLN A 457 -28.55 -8.93 7.78
CA GLN A 457 -27.92 -10.14 8.33
C GLN A 457 -27.03 -9.82 9.51
N LEU A 458 -26.23 -8.75 9.42
CA LEU A 458 -25.37 -8.30 10.53
C LEU A 458 -26.17 -7.88 11.74
N LEU A 459 -27.30 -7.17 11.58
CA LEU A 459 -28.17 -6.82 12.70
C LEU A 459 -28.67 -8.07 13.42
N LYS A 460 -29.16 -9.08 12.69
CA LYS A 460 -29.56 -10.37 13.29
C LYS A 460 -28.43 -11.04 14.05
N ILE A 461 -27.20 -10.99 13.52
CA ILE A 461 -26.03 -11.56 14.17
C ILE A 461 -25.63 -10.74 15.39
N ILE A 462 -25.68 -9.40 15.33
CA ILE A 462 -25.35 -8.52 16.45
C ILE A 462 -26.27 -8.83 17.63
N ASP A 463 -27.59 -8.93 17.41
CA ASP A 463 -28.56 -9.27 18.44
C ASP A 463 -28.22 -10.65 19.04
N TYR A 464 -27.92 -11.64 18.21
CA TYR A 464 -27.52 -12.98 18.67
C TYR A 464 -26.23 -12.95 19.52
N ILE A 465 -25.23 -12.18 19.12
CA ILE A 465 -23.95 -12.05 19.85
C ILE A 465 -24.14 -11.30 21.17
N ILE A 466 -25.05 -10.33 21.22
CA ILE A 466 -25.42 -9.66 22.49
C ILE A 466 -26.01 -10.68 23.45
N ASP A 467 -27.02 -11.44 23.02
CA ASP A 467 -27.66 -12.49 23.83
C ASP A 467 -26.66 -13.56 24.27
N PHE A 468 -25.74 -13.96 23.39
CA PHE A 468 -24.66 -14.89 23.72
C PHE A 468 -23.80 -14.34 24.85
N PHE A 469 -23.34 -13.10 24.76
CA PHE A 469 -22.49 -12.51 25.80
C PHE A 469 -23.26 -12.31 27.11
N ASP A 470 -24.49 -11.86 27.05
CA ASP A 470 -25.34 -11.65 28.23
C ASP A 470 -25.57 -12.97 28.94
N THR A 471 -25.93 -14.02 28.24
CA THR A 471 -26.13 -15.37 28.79
C THR A 471 -24.86 -15.91 29.46
N GLN A 472 -23.67 -15.60 28.92
CA GLN A 472 -22.41 -16.12 29.45
C GLN A 472 -21.77 -15.27 30.54
N THR A 473 -22.24 -14.06 30.76
CA THR A 473 -21.62 -13.11 31.70
C THR A 473 -22.54 -12.64 32.82
N ILE A 474 -23.85 -12.54 32.58
CA ILE A 474 -24.83 -12.13 33.63
C ILE A 474 -24.90 -13.21 34.71
N GLY A 475 -24.75 -12.78 35.95
CA GLY A 475 -24.81 -13.66 37.14
C GLY A 475 -23.52 -14.47 37.39
N VAL A 476 -22.48 -14.31 36.57
CA VAL A 476 -21.18 -14.93 36.80
C VAL A 476 -20.24 -13.95 37.47
N GLU A 477 -19.91 -14.19 38.74
CA GLU A 477 -19.05 -13.32 39.53
C GLU A 477 -17.67 -13.12 38.88
N GLY A 478 -17.25 -11.86 38.74
CA GLY A 478 -15.95 -11.50 38.17
C GLY A 478 -15.83 -11.61 36.63
N ARG A 479 -16.91 -11.98 35.92
CA ARG A 479 -16.88 -12.14 34.45
C ARG A 479 -17.60 -10.97 33.76
N SER A 480 -16.84 -10.08 33.14
CA SER A 480 -17.38 -9.05 32.22
C SER A 480 -17.30 -9.50 30.76
N ILE A 481 -18.16 -8.94 29.90
CA ILE A 481 -18.10 -9.19 28.44
C ILE A 481 -16.69 -8.91 27.90
N LEU A 482 -16.05 -7.82 28.34
CA LEU A 482 -14.71 -7.45 27.88
C LEU A 482 -13.63 -8.47 28.31
N SER A 483 -13.71 -9.01 29.52
CA SER A 483 -12.75 -10.02 30.00
C SER A 483 -12.99 -11.36 29.31
N PHE A 484 -14.24 -11.78 29.19
CA PHE A 484 -14.63 -13.05 28.60
C PHE A 484 -14.30 -13.09 27.11
N SER A 485 -14.61 -12.04 26.35
CA SER A 485 -14.34 -11.96 24.90
C SER A 485 -12.85 -12.05 24.53
N LYS A 486 -11.93 -11.83 25.45
CA LYS A 486 -10.48 -12.00 25.24
C LYS A 486 -10.01 -13.44 25.40
N SER A 487 -10.82 -14.30 25.98
CA SER A 487 -10.45 -15.68 26.29
C SER A 487 -10.57 -16.61 25.08
N VAL A 488 -9.76 -17.65 25.07
CA VAL A 488 -9.88 -18.76 24.09
C VAL A 488 -11.18 -19.53 24.32
N GLY A 489 -11.61 -19.68 25.58
CA GLY A 489 -12.86 -20.36 25.93
C GLY A 489 -14.10 -19.71 25.34
N CYS A 490 -14.14 -18.37 25.27
CA CYS A 490 -15.22 -17.65 24.58
C CYS A 490 -15.29 -18.01 23.09
N LEU A 491 -14.12 -18.03 22.40
CA LEU A 491 -14.05 -18.39 21.00
C LEU A 491 -14.53 -19.83 20.76
N GLN A 492 -13.99 -20.80 21.51
CA GLN A 492 -14.35 -22.22 21.40
C GLN A 492 -15.84 -22.47 21.64
N MET A 493 -16.42 -21.76 22.62
CA MET A 493 -17.84 -21.88 22.93
C MET A 493 -18.70 -21.37 21.77
N LEU A 494 -18.37 -20.22 21.19
CA LEU A 494 -19.10 -19.70 20.02
C LEU A 494 -18.91 -20.60 18.79
N GLU A 495 -17.72 -21.13 18.56
CA GLU A 495 -17.45 -22.09 17.47
C GLU A 495 -18.32 -23.36 17.61
N SER A 496 -18.49 -23.87 18.83
CA SER A 496 -19.36 -25.02 19.09
C SER A 496 -20.81 -24.72 18.79
N ILE A 497 -21.29 -23.55 19.20
CA ILE A 497 -22.64 -23.09 18.90
C ILE A 497 -22.86 -22.94 17.41
N ILE A 498 -21.90 -22.34 16.68
CA ILE A 498 -21.99 -22.17 15.21
C ILE A 498 -22.05 -23.54 14.49
N LYS A 499 -21.36 -24.57 15.01
CA LYS A 499 -21.41 -25.91 14.42
C LYS A 499 -22.80 -26.54 14.52
N GLU A 500 -23.50 -26.32 15.63
CA GLU A 500 -24.82 -26.86 15.91
C GLU A 500 -25.96 -26.04 15.29
N LEU A 501 -25.68 -24.79 14.90
CA LEU A 501 -26.67 -23.86 14.36
C LEU A 501 -27.19 -24.36 12.99
N ASP A 502 -28.50 -24.32 12.78
CA ASP A 502 -29.09 -24.47 11.44
C ASP A 502 -28.80 -23.22 10.61
N LYS A 503 -27.77 -23.33 9.78
CA LYS A 503 -27.24 -22.22 8.98
C LYS A 503 -28.19 -21.81 7.86
N GLU A 504 -28.99 -22.77 7.35
CA GLU A 504 -29.94 -22.54 6.28
C GLU A 504 -31.11 -21.66 6.76
N GLU A 505 -31.58 -21.90 7.97
CA GLU A 505 -32.62 -21.10 8.62
C GLU A 505 -32.05 -19.77 9.16
N PHE A 506 -30.80 -19.79 9.62
CA PHE A 506 -30.18 -18.60 10.23
C PHE A 506 -29.84 -17.53 9.18
N LEU A 507 -29.37 -17.91 7.99
CA LEU A 507 -29.05 -16.99 6.91
C LEU A 507 -30.32 -16.46 6.24
N LEU A 508 -30.45 -15.14 6.20
CA LEU A 508 -31.56 -14.48 5.50
C LEU A 508 -31.48 -14.79 4.00
N ALA A 509 -32.61 -15.17 3.39
CA ALA A 509 -32.68 -15.59 1.99
C ALA A 509 -32.07 -14.58 1.00
N ASN A 510 -32.32 -13.27 1.21
CA ASN A 510 -31.75 -12.21 0.36
C ASN A 510 -30.25 -12.04 0.54
N TYR A 511 -29.73 -12.33 1.75
CA TYR A 511 -28.29 -12.31 1.99
C TYR A 511 -27.62 -13.53 1.34
N LYS A 512 -28.19 -14.71 1.51
CA LYS A 512 -27.69 -15.95 0.92
C LYS A 512 -27.54 -15.86 -0.61
N ARG A 513 -28.48 -15.22 -1.31
CA ARG A 513 -28.39 -14.97 -2.75
C ARG A 513 -27.23 -14.06 -3.15
N SER A 514 -26.69 -13.24 -2.24
CA SER A 514 -25.56 -12.36 -2.49
C SER A 514 -24.19 -13.04 -2.26
N LEU A 515 -24.19 -14.24 -1.68
CA LEU A 515 -22.97 -15.00 -1.43
C LEU A 515 -22.51 -15.72 -2.71
N ARG A 516 -21.22 -15.96 -2.83
CA ARG A 516 -20.60 -16.72 -3.93
C ARG A 516 -20.13 -18.08 -3.42
N PRO A 517 -20.21 -19.15 -4.24
CA PRO A 517 -19.58 -20.42 -3.91
C PRO A 517 -18.06 -20.23 -3.63
N ILE A 518 -17.55 -20.97 -2.67
CA ILE A 518 -16.09 -20.92 -2.33
C ILE A 518 -15.23 -21.33 -3.52
N GLU A 519 -15.71 -22.24 -4.37
CA GLU A 519 -15.02 -22.66 -5.58
C GLU A 519 -14.73 -21.50 -6.54
N ASP A 520 -15.68 -20.59 -6.71
CA ASP A 520 -15.52 -19.39 -7.55
C ASP A 520 -14.43 -18.45 -6.98
N GLU A 521 -14.32 -18.33 -5.65
CA GLU A 521 -13.27 -17.54 -5.02
C GLU A 521 -11.89 -18.18 -5.22
N ILE A 522 -11.81 -19.50 -5.11
CA ILE A 522 -10.56 -20.24 -5.33
C ILE A 522 -10.08 -20.06 -6.76
N ASP A 523 -10.96 -20.18 -7.74
CA ASP A 523 -10.62 -20.00 -9.15
C ASP A 523 -10.27 -18.54 -9.49
N SER A 524 -10.97 -17.60 -8.89
CA SER A 524 -10.63 -16.18 -9.00
C SER A 524 -9.25 -15.87 -8.41
N LYS A 525 -8.89 -16.47 -7.28
CA LYS A 525 -7.55 -16.33 -6.68
C LYS A 525 -6.46 -16.90 -7.58
N LYS A 526 -6.67 -18.10 -8.15
CA LYS A 526 -5.71 -18.71 -9.09
C LYS A 526 -5.49 -17.83 -10.32
N LYS A 527 -6.58 -17.30 -10.90
CA LYS A 527 -6.51 -16.36 -12.03
C LYS A 527 -5.79 -15.07 -11.65
N ALA A 528 -6.06 -14.50 -10.47
CA ALA A 528 -5.41 -13.28 -10.01
C ALA A 528 -3.90 -13.48 -9.81
N VAL A 529 -3.45 -14.58 -9.23
CA VAL A 529 -2.02 -14.92 -9.11
C VAL A 529 -1.37 -15.05 -10.48
N LYS A 530 -2.04 -15.74 -11.42
CA LYS A 530 -1.54 -15.87 -12.79
C LYS A 530 -1.42 -14.52 -13.49
N ASN A 531 -2.41 -13.64 -13.32
CA ASN A 531 -2.39 -12.30 -13.91
C ASN A 531 -1.30 -11.41 -13.29
N GLU A 532 -1.04 -11.52 -11.98
CA GLU A 532 0.05 -10.79 -11.31
C GLU A 532 1.41 -11.25 -11.85
N ILE A 533 1.60 -12.55 -12.04
CA ILE A 533 2.82 -13.09 -12.67
C ILE A 533 3.00 -12.51 -14.08
N ILE A 534 1.94 -12.52 -14.90
CA ILE A 534 1.98 -11.96 -16.25
C ILE A 534 2.29 -10.45 -16.22
N ALA A 535 1.67 -9.70 -15.29
CA ALA A 535 1.92 -8.27 -15.14
C ALA A 535 3.37 -7.98 -14.76
N ASN A 536 3.93 -8.72 -13.81
CA ASN A 536 5.33 -8.62 -13.41
C ASN A 536 6.29 -8.97 -14.56
N GLU A 537 5.96 -9.99 -15.36
CA GLU A 537 6.72 -10.37 -16.55
C GLU A 537 6.67 -9.27 -17.62
N MET A 538 5.50 -8.65 -17.86
CA MET A 538 5.36 -7.52 -18.77
C MET A 538 6.17 -6.31 -18.30
N GLU A 539 6.12 -5.98 -17.00
CA GLU A 539 6.89 -4.89 -16.42
C GLU A 539 8.39 -5.10 -16.60
N LEU A 540 8.88 -6.32 -16.30
CA LEU A 540 10.28 -6.70 -16.58
C LEU A 540 10.63 -6.57 -18.06
N THR A 541 9.75 -7.00 -18.95
CA THR A 541 9.97 -6.89 -20.40
C THR A 541 10.08 -5.43 -20.84
N ILE A 542 9.20 -4.55 -20.35
CA ILE A 542 9.25 -3.11 -20.64
C ILE A 542 10.53 -2.48 -20.09
N LYS A 543 10.93 -2.85 -18.87
CA LYS A 543 12.19 -2.41 -18.27
C LYS A 543 13.38 -2.82 -19.12
N PHE A 544 13.42 -4.06 -19.59
CA PHE A 544 14.48 -4.58 -20.44
C PHE A 544 14.52 -3.92 -21.83
N MET A 545 13.38 -3.50 -22.38
CA MET A 545 13.36 -2.74 -23.65
C MET A 545 13.97 -1.34 -23.54
N LYS A 546 14.00 -0.76 -22.34
CA LYS A 546 14.57 0.58 -22.08
C LYS A 546 16.05 0.52 -21.68
N LEU A 547 16.62 -0.66 -21.48
CA LEU A 547 17.97 -0.85 -20.95
C LEU A 547 19.06 -0.59 -22.01
N ASN A 548 20.18 0.01 -21.59
CA ASN A 548 21.39 0.09 -22.41
C ASN A 548 22.16 -1.23 -22.35
N TRP A 549 21.80 -2.17 -23.23
CA TRP A 549 22.38 -3.51 -23.24
C TRP A 549 23.87 -3.53 -23.56
N ASP A 550 24.36 -2.63 -24.42
CA ASP A 550 25.77 -2.58 -24.78
C ASP A 550 26.63 -2.21 -23.56
N GLN A 551 26.16 -1.28 -22.74
CA GLN A 551 26.80 -0.92 -21.49
C GLN A 551 26.82 -2.09 -20.50
N ALA A 552 25.68 -2.79 -20.34
CA ALA A 552 25.56 -3.94 -19.45
C ALA A 552 26.48 -5.10 -19.88
N ILE A 553 26.56 -5.37 -21.18
CA ILE A 553 27.44 -6.42 -21.74
C ILE A 553 28.92 -6.05 -21.54
N GLN A 554 29.29 -4.80 -21.78
CA GLN A 554 30.65 -4.36 -21.62
C GLN A 554 31.10 -4.43 -20.18
N PHE A 555 30.28 -3.94 -19.24
CA PHE A 555 30.55 -4.01 -17.81
C PHE A 555 30.73 -5.47 -17.35
N ALA A 556 29.83 -6.38 -17.77
CA ALA A 556 29.93 -7.80 -17.44
C ALA A 556 31.21 -8.47 -17.98
N LYS A 557 31.72 -8.03 -19.13
CA LYS A 557 33.00 -8.53 -19.68
C LYS A 557 34.23 -8.07 -18.91
N GLU A 558 34.16 -6.89 -18.33
CA GLU A 558 35.26 -6.26 -17.58
C GLU A 558 35.30 -6.73 -16.12
N HIS A 559 34.20 -7.34 -15.62
CA HIS A 559 34.08 -7.75 -14.23
C HIS A 559 34.33 -9.26 -14.04
N PRO A 560 35.24 -9.67 -13.14
CA PRO A 560 35.65 -11.08 -12.99
C PRO A 560 34.57 -12.01 -12.44
N ASP A 561 33.52 -11.46 -11.84
CA ASP A 561 32.43 -12.23 -11.20
C ASP A 561 31.33 -12.69 -12.17
N PHE A 562 31.40 -12.28 -13.45
CA PHE A 562 30.44 -12.71 -14.48
C PHE A 562 31.04 -13.78 -15.38
N TYR A 563 30.37 -14.92 -15.42
CA TYR A 563 30.79 -16.06 -16.24
C TYR A 563 30.40 -15.85 -17.71
N GLU A 564 31.13 -16.52 -18.60
CA GLU A 564 30.90 -16.49 -20.06
C GLU A 564 29.43 -16.82 -20.42
N LYS A 565 28.76 -17.63 -19.61
CA LYS A 565 27.36 -17.95 -19.76
C LYS A 565 26.42 -16.75 -19.48
N ASP A 566 26.73 -15.93 -18.49
CA ASP A 566 25.96 -14.72 -18.15
C ASP A 566 26.11 -13.68 -19.27
N ILE A 567 27.34 -13.49 -19.75
CA ILE A 567 27.67 -12.59 -20.88
C ILE A 567 26.98 -13.03 -22.16
N SER A 568 26.95 -14.34 -22.43
CA SER A 568 26.23 -14.92 -23.58
C SER A 568 24.74 -14.63 -23.51
N LEU A 569 24.11 -14.83 -22.34
CA LEU A 569 22.68 -14.53 -22.12
C LEU A 569 22.39 -13.04 -22.34
N LEU A 570 23.19 -12.13 -21.78
CA LEU A 570 23.05 -10.68 -21.98
C LEU A 570 23.19 -10.28 -23.45
N SER A 571 24.05 -10.96 -24.22
CA SER A 571 24.30 -10.64 -25.63
C SER A 571 23.21 -11.15 -26.59
N VAL A 572 22.56 -12.27 -26.25
CA VAL A 572 21.52 -12.90 -27.07
C VAL A 572 20.14 -12.32 -26.78
N PHE A 573 19.84 -11.99 -25.52
CA PHE A 573 18.52 -11.60 -25.08
C PHE A 573 17.98 -10.31 -25.73
N PRO A 574 18.76 -9.24 -25.93
CA PRO A 574 18.29 -8.04 -26.64
C PRO A 574 17.88 -8.32 -28.08
N LYS A 575 18.64 -9.16 -28.79
CA LYS A 575 18.32 -9.55 -30.15
C LYS A 575 17.03 -10.37 -30.23
N PHE A 576 16.78 -11.16 -29.18
CA PHE A 576 15.57 -11.94 -29.05
C PHE A 576 14.32 -11.04 -28.86
N LEU A 577 14.42 -10.01 -28.00
CA LEU A 577 13.36 -9.03 -27.78
C LEU A 577 13.08 -8.17 -29.02
N LEU A 578 14.14 -7.66 -29.68
CA LEU A 578 14.03 -6.85 -30.88
C LEU A 578 13.46 -7.64 -32.06
N GLY A 579 13.64 -8.96 -32.08
CA GLY A 579 13.05 -9.87 -33.06
C GLY A 579 11.56 -10.16 -32.85
N GLY A 580 10.89 -9.47 -31.92
CA GLY A 580 9.45 -9.62 -31.66
C GLY A 580 9.06 -10.95 -31.01
N ARG A 581 10.01 -11.66 -30.38
CA ARG A 581 9.74 -12.92 -29.70
C ARG A 581 9.43 -12.66 -28.22
N GLU A 582 8.40 -13.31 -27.70
CA GLU A 582 8.08 -13.27 -26.28
C GLU A 582 9.10 -14.07 -25.46
N ALA A 583 9.64 -13.45 -24.42
CA ALA A 583 10.55 -14.11 -23.51
C ALA A 583 9.76 -14.96 -22.48
N SER A 584 10.23 -16.18 -22.25
CA SER A 584 9.62 -17.03 -21.23
C SER A 584 9.91 -16.49 -19.81
N PRO A 585 9.05 -16.80 -18.80
CA PRO A 585 9.26 -16.42 -17.41
C PRO A 585 10.64 -16.79 -16.87
N LYS A 586 11.16 -17.96 -17.25
CA LYS A 586 12.49 -18.42 -16.86
C LYS A 586 13.61 -17.57 -17.44
N GLN A 587 13.46 -17.12 -18.69
CA GLN A 587 14.42 -16.23 -19.34
C GLN A 587 14.40 -14.84 -18.70
N LEU A 588 13.22 -14.27 -18.45
CA LEU A 588 13.06 -12.99 -17.76
C LEU A 588 13.69 -13.02 -16.36
N ALA A 589 13.42 -14.07 -15.59
CA ALA A 589 14.00 -14.25 -14.25
C ALA A 589 15.53 -14.41 -14.28
N ALA A 590 16.07 -15.15 -15.27
CA ALA A 590 17.51 -15.33 -15.40
C ALA A 590 18.21 -14.02 -15.74
N ILE A 591 17.69 -13.26 -16.70
CA ILE A 591 18.22 -11.95 -17.07
C ILE A 591 18.10 -10.96 -15.91
N ASN A 592 16.95 -10.89 -15.25
CA ASN A 592 16.78 -9.98 -14.11
C ASN A 592 17.81 -10.25 -13.01
N ARG A 593 18.12 -11.53 -12.73
CA ARG A 593 19.13 -11.91 -11.73
C ARG A 593 20.53 -11.41 -12.13
N ILE A 594 20.88 -11.52 -13.42
CA ILE A 594 22.17 -11.03 -13.91
C ILE A 594 22.24 -9.50 -13.81
N LEU A 595 21.17 -8.80 -14.21
CA LEU A 595 21.09 -7.34 -14.13
C LEU A 595 21.13 -6.82 -12.70
N LEU A 596 20.51 -7.52 -11.75
CA LEU A 596 20.62 -7.18 -10.34
C LEU A 596 22.06 -7.30 -9.83
N ARG A 597 22.77 -8.37 -10.19
CA ARG A 597 24.20 -8.52 -9.87
C ARG A 597 25.06 -7.42 -10.50
N LEU A 598 24.80 -7.06 -11.76
CA LEU A 598 25.52 -5.94 -12.41
C LEU A 598 25.29 -4.62 -11.68
N LYS A 599 24.07 -4.41 -11.17
CA LYS A 599 23.74 -3.23 -10.38
C LYS A 599 24.42 -3.26 -9.00
N GLU A 600 24.51 -4.41 -8.36
CA GLU A 600 25.22 -4.63 -7.10
C GLU A 600 26.73 -4.32 -7.25
N GLU A 601 27.29 -4.65 -8.41
CA GLU A 601 28.71 -4.36 -8.76
C GLU A 601 28.94 -2.93 -9.27
N GLY A 602 27.90 -2.07 -9.26
CA GLY A 602 28.03 -0.64 -9.52
C GLY A 602 27.65 -0.18 -10.93
N LEU A 603 27.04 -1.04 -11.75
CA LEU A 603 26.49 -0.61 -13.03
C LEU A 603 25.18 0.16 -12.81
N ASP A 604 25.13 1.39 -13.26
CA ASP A 604 23.91 2.22 -13.23
C ASP A 604 23.04 1.85 -14.45
N ILE A 605 21.93 1.08 -14.19
CA ILE A 605 21.00 0.56 -15.21
C ILE A 605 19.57 0.91 -14.85
#